data_6fa49879e93a089aba7f388e6d35766d
#
_entry.id   6fa49879e93a089aba7f388e6d35766d
#
_cell.length_a   1.000
_cell.length_b   1.000
_cell.length_c   1.000
_cell.angle_alpha   90.00
_cell.angle_beta   90.00
_cell.angle_gamma   90.00
#
_symmetry.space_group_name_H-M   'P 1'
#
loop_
_entity.id
_entity.type
_entity.pdbx_description
1 polymer ?
#
loop_
_entity_poly.entity_id
_entity_poly.type
_entity_poly.pdbx_seq_one_letter_code
_entity_poly.pdbx_strand_id
1 'polypeptide(L)'
;DVKQPLPALASLAGMIGDPQVRNRGTIGGSIANNDPAADYPAALLALGATITTDKRQIAADDFFLEIFETALEDGEIITKVDFPVPDAAAYMKFANPASRFALVGVFVARTGNSVRVAVTGAGPCVFRVGDMEAALEKDFSAAALDGITVPTDDLNADIHASAEYRGHLIGVLAKRAVEVAKENGDGQ
;
A
#
# COMPACT_ATOMS: atom_id res chain seq x y z
N ASP A 1 -18.40 -5.72 -7.41
CA ASP A 1 -17.28 -5.59 -8.33
C ASP A 1 -16.52 -4.28 -8.04
N VAL A 2 -15.26 -4.36 -7.66
CA VAL A 2 -14.43 -3.19 -7.29
C VAL A 2 -13.71 -2.55 -8.49
N LYS A 3 -13.82 -3.13 -9.69
CA LYS A 3 -13.06 -2.66 -10.87
C LYS A 3 -13.43 -1.25 -11.32
N GLN A 4 -14.71 -0.89 -11.27
CA GLN A 4 -15.15 0.45 -11.67
C GLN A 4 -14.87 1.52 -10.61
N PRO A 5 -15.27 1.34 -9.33
CA PRO A 5 -15.05 2.39 -8.34
C PRO A 5 -13.60 2.46 -7.82
N LEU A 6 -12.84 1.36 -7.89
CA LEU A 6 -11.48 1.26 -7.31
C LEU A 6 -10.52 0.49 -8.23
N PRO A 7 -10.23 1.00 -9.44
CA PRO A 7 -9.39 0.30 -10.41
C PRO A 7 -7.97 0.00 -9.88
N ALA A 8 -7.39 0.91 -9.08
CA ALA A 8 -6.08 0.71 -8.47
C ALA A 8 -6.07 -0.47 -7.47
N LEU A 9 -7.13 -0.62 -6.66
CA LEU A 9 -7.28 -1.77 -5.75
C LEU A 9 -7.47 -3.07 -6.53
N ALA A 10 -8.25 -3.05 -7.61
CA ALA A 10 -8.44 -4.21 -8.47
C ALA A 10 -7.14 -4.62 -9.18
N SER A 11 -6.34 -3.65 -9.63
CA SER A 11 -5.00 -3.86 -10.19
C SER A 11 -4.06 -4.51 -9.17
N LEU A 12 -3.99 -3.94 -7.96
CA LEU A 12 -3.21 -4.50 -6.85
C LEU A 12 -3.59 -5.96 -6.59
N ALA A 13 -4.88 -6.25 -6.46
CA ALA A 13 -5.37 -7.61 -6.21
C ALA A 13 -4.93 -8.60 -7.30
N GLY A 14 -4.88 -8.16 -8.55
CA GLY A 14 -4.38 -8.95 -9.69
C GLY A 14 -2.89 -9.27 -9.63
N MET A 15 -2.10 -8.48 -8.89
CA MET A 15 -0.65 -8.64 -8.74
C MET A 15 -0.24 -9.47 -7.50
N ILE A 16 -1.19 -9.91 -6.66
CA ILE A 16 -0.89 -10.72 -5.47
C ILE A 16 -0.46 -12.13 -5.89
N GLY A 17 0.76 -12.52 -5.52
CA GLY A 17 1.29 -13.86 -5.71
C GLY A 17 1.03 -14.43 -7.11
N ASP A 18 0.65 -15.71 -7.14
CA ASP A 18 0.21 -16.42 -8.35
C ASP A 18 -1.32 -16.71 -8.33
N PRO A 19 -1.89 -17.30 -9.38
CA PRO A 19 -3.31 -17.65 -9.40
C PRO A 19 -3.75 -18.59 -8.26
N GLN A 20 -2.88 -19.48 -7.78
CA GLN A 20 -3.22 -20.41 -6.69
C GLN A 20 -3.36 -19.66 -5.37
N VAL A 21 -2.46 -18.69 -5.11
CA VAL A 21 -2.54 -17.81 -3.94
C VAL A 21 -3.82 -16.99 -3.98
N ARG A 22 -4.13 -16.36 -5.12
CA ARG A 22 -5.35 -15.55 -5.26
C ARG A 22 -6.65 -16.33 -5.15
N ASN A 23 -6.66 -17.59 -5.58
CA ASN A 23 -7.85 -18.46 -5.48
C ASN A 23 -8.17 -18.87 -4.03
N ARG A 24 -7.21 -18.83 -3.13
CA ARG A 24 -7.35 -19.22 -1.71
C ARG A 24 -7.35 -18.03 -0.76
N GLY A 25 -6.64 -16.97 -1.11
CA GLY A 25 -6.49 -15.78 -0.28
C GLY A 25 -7.77 -14.96 -0.18
N THR A 26 -7.96 -14.32 0.96
CA THR A 26 -9.01 -13.33 1.19
C THR A 26 -8.38 -12.02 1.66
N ILE A 27 -9.07 -10.90 1.44
CA ILE A 27 -8.59 -9.60 1.93
C ILE A 27 -8.50 -9.63 3.47
N GLY A 28 -9.53 -10.14 4.16
CA GLY A 28 -9.54 -10.23 5.62
C GLY A 28 -8.38 -11.07 6.15
N GLY A 29 -8.10 -12.23 5.56
CA GLY A 29 -6.97 -13.08 5.94
C GLY A 29 -5.62 -12.41 5.73
N SER A 30 -5.44 -11.71 4.60
CA SER A 30 -4.20 -10.99 4.29
C SER A 30 -3.91 -9.88 5.29
N ILE A 31 -4.91 -9.02 5.61
CA ILE A 31 -4.70 -7.89 6.52
C ILE A 31 -4.62 -8.33 7.98
N ALA A 32 -5.35 -9.38 8.39
CA ALA A 32 -5.25 -9.95 9.74
C ALA A 32 -3.87 -10.58 10.00
N ASN A 33 -3.27 -11.19 8.97
CA ASN A 33 -1.94 -11.79 9.08
C ASN A 33 -0.80 -10.75 9.13
N ASN A 34 -1.02 -9.58 8.54
CA ASN A 34 -0.04 -8.49 8.46
C ASN A 34 1.38 -8.94 8.08
N ASP A 35 1.50 -9.76 7.02
CA ASP A 35 2.80 -10.09 6.44
C ASP A 35 3.44 -8.82 5.87
N PRO A 36 4.71 -8.49 6.20
CA PRO A 36 5.41 -7.32 5.66
C PRO A 36 5.39 -7.20 4.13
N ALA A 37 5.36 -8.33 3.41
CA ALA A 37 5.35 -8.37 1.95
C ALA A 37 3.94 -8.46 1.34
N ALA A 38 2.88 -8.37 2.16
CA ALA A 38 1.50 -8.37 1.68
C ALA A 38 1.17 -7.05 0.96
N ASP A 39 0.44 -7.14 -0.15
CA ASP A 39 0.08 -5.98 -0.97
C ASP A 39 -1.09 -5.16 -0.37
N TYR A 40 -2.14 -5.82 0.15
CA TYR A 40 -3.35 -5.14 0.64
C TYR A 40 -3.12 -4.08 1.72
N PRO A 41 -2.22 -4.25 2.70
CA PRO A 41 -1.98 -3.21 3.71
C PRO A 41 -1.66 -1.84 3.12
N ALA A 42 -0.88 -1.78 2.02
CA ALA A 42 -0.59 -0.51 1.34
C ALA A 42 -1.85 0.17 0.78
N ALA A 43 -2.79 -0.61 0.23
CA ALA A 43 -4.06 -0.07 -0.25
C ALA A 43 -4.94 0.46 0.90
N LEU A 44 -4.99 -0.27 2.03
CA LEU A 44 -5.77 0.17 3.18
C LEU A 44 -5.24 1.50 3.74
N LEU A 45 -3.93 1.63 3.92
CA LEU A 45 -3.34 2.88 4.41
C LEU A 45 -3.53 4.03 3.41
N ALA A 46 -3.20 3.81 2.13
CA ALA A 46 -3.27 4.88 1.13
C ALA A 46 -4.70 5.34 0.84
N LEU A 47 -5.67 4.45 0.87
CA LEU A 47 -7.08 4.80 0.68
C LEU A 47 -7.76 5.31 1.96
N GLY A 48 -7.09 5.24 3.12
CA GLY A 48 -7.71 5.61 4.40
C GLY A 48 -8.88 4.71 4.75
N ALA A 49 -8.73 3.41 4.57
CA ALA A 49 -9.79 2.44 4.80
C ALA A 49 -10.20 2.33 6.27
N THR A 50 -11.43 1.88 6.50
CA THR A 50 -11.93 1.51 7.83
C THR A 50 -12.17 0.02 7.89
N ILE A 51 -11.56 -0.64 8.87
CA ILE A 51 -11.73 -2.06 9.17
C ILE A 51 -12.84 -2.20 10.22
N THR A 52 -13.88 -2.95 9.90
CA THR A 52 -14.95 -3.30 10.84
C THR A 52 -14.76 -4.73 11.28
N THR A 53 -14.74 -4.92 12.59
CA THR A 53 -14.72 -6.24 13.22
C THR A 53 -16.11 -6.60 13.79
N ASP A 54 -16.22 -7.73 14.42
CA ASP A 54 -17.41 -8.13 15.19
C ASP A 54 -17.57 -7.32 16.50
N LYS A 55 -16.54 -6.52 16.90
CA LYS A 55 -16.53 -5.74 18.13
C LYS A 55 -16.51 -4.22 17.90
N ARG A 56 -15.79 -3.73 16.86
CA ARG A 56 -15.49 -2.30 16.68
C ARG A 56 -15.09 -1.93 15.26
N GLN A 57 -14.90 -0.64 15.03
CA GLN A 57 -14.26 -0.10 13.82
C GLN A 57 -12.88 0.43 14.17
N ILE A 58 -11.92 0.18 13.28
CA ILE A 58 -10.52 0.58 13.44
C ILE A 58 -10.09 1.25 12.13
N ALA A 59 -9.49 2.44 12.21
CA ALA A 59 -8.89 3.07 11.04
C ALA A 59 -7.67 2.28 10.57
N ALA A 60 -7.41 2.27 9.27
CA ALA A 60 -6.24 1.56 8.73
C ALA A 60 -4.92 2.07 9.32
N ASP A 61 -4.84 3.38 9.64
CA ASP A 61 -3.66 3.99 10.26
C ASP A 61 -3.35 3.43 11.66
N ASP A 62 -4.37 2.89 12.36
CA ASP A 62 -4.25 2.35 13.72
C ASP A 62 -4.27 0.81 13.74
N PHE A 63 -4.38 0.17 12.57
CA PHE A 63 -4.62 -1.27 12.50
C PHE A 63 -3.33 -2.10 12.42
N PHE A 64 -2.34 -1.67 11.64
CA PHE A 64 -1.09 -2.38 11.41
C PHE A 64 -0.04 -1.91 12.41
N LEU A 65 0.40 -2.78 13.33
CA LEU A 65 1.28 -2.40 14.45
C LEU A 65 2.73 -2.78 14.19
N GLU A 66 2.99 -4.07 14.04
CA GLU A 66 4.33 -4.64 13.89
C GLU A 66 4.29 -5.83 12.93
N ILE A 67 5.44 -6.47 12.71
CA ILE A 67 5.53 -7.67 11.87
C ILE A 67 4.61 -8.77 12.40
N PHE A 68 3.65 -9.22 11.58
CA PHE A 68 2.60 -10.18 11.94
C PHE A 68 1.76 -9.76 13.16
N GLU A 69 1.68 -8.47 13.45
CA GLU A 69 0.90 -7.94 14.57
C GLU A 69 -0.07 -6.84 14.08
N THR A 70 -1.31 -6.93 14.54
CA THR A 70 -2.38 -5.98 14.25
C THR A 70 -3.10 -5.57 15.53
N ALA A 71 -3.96 -4.57 15.45
CA ALA A 71 -4.80 -4.14 16.58
C ALA A 71 -5.95 -5.10 16.93
N LEU A 72 -6.05 -6.26 16.27
CA LEU A 72 -7.05 -7.27 16.61
C LEU A 72 -6.79 -7.88 17.97
N GLU A 73 -7.86 -8.02 18.77
CA GLU A 73 -7.85 -8.75 20.03
C GLU A 73 -8.05 -10.26 19.81
N ASP A 74 -7.75 -11.06 20.84
CA ASP A 74 -8.00 -12.51 20.78
C ASP A 74 -9.46 -12.83 20.45
N GLY A 75 -9.66 -13.62 19.39
CA GLY A 75 -10.97 -13.99 18.90
C GLY A 75 -11.75 -12.90 18.19
N GLU A 76 -11.16 -11.73 17.93
CA GLU A 76 -11.76 -10.65 17.15
C GLU A 76 -11.69 -10.97 15.65
N ILE A 77 -12.79 -10.80 14.92
CA ILE A 77 -12.92 -11.22 13.52
C ILE A 77 -13.26 -10.01 12.64
N ILE A 78 -12.49 -9.83 11.57
CA ILE A 78 -12.79 -8.82 10.54
C ILE A 78 -14.03 -9.25 9.77
N THR A 79 -15.04 -8.39 9.74
CA THR A 79 -16.31 -8.63 9.06
C THR A 79 -16.48 -7.80 7.79
N LYS A 80 -15.79 -6.62 7.70
CA LYS A 80 -15.92 -5.69 6.58
C LYS A 80 -14.68 -4.79 6.48
N VAL A 81 -14.37 -4.35 5.27
CA VAL A 81 -13.43 -3.26 5.00
C VAL A 81 -14.12 -2.23 4.10
N ASP A 82 -14.19 -1.00 4.55
CA ASP A 82 -14.73 0.13 3.80
C ASP A 82 -13.59 0.93 3.19
N PHE A 83 -13.64 1.13 1.87
CA PHE A 83 -12.66 1.92 1.13
C PHE A 83 -13.31 3.21 0.62
N PRO A 84 -12.81 4.39 1.01
CA PRO A 84 -13.12 5.63 0.30
C PRO A 84 -12.69 5.54 -1.18
N VAL A 85 -13.48 6.13 -2.07
CA VAL A 85 -13.14 6.21 -3.49
C VAL A 85 -12.27 7.46 -3.69
N PRO A 86 -11.01 7.32 -4.15
CA PRO A 86 -10.12 8.45 -4.40
C PRO A 86 -10.43 9.10 -5.76
N ASP A 87 -9.99 10.35 -5.94
CA ASP A 87 -10.03 11.02 -7.24
C ASP A 87 -8.99 10.46 -8.22
N ALA A 88 -7.84 10.03 -7.68
CA ALA A 88 -6.77 9.41 -8.45
C ALA A 88 -6.01 8.41 -7.56
N ALA A 89 -5.70 7.24 -8.09
CA ALA A 89 -4.87 6.28 -7.37
C ALA A 89 -4.15 5.32 -8.31
N ALA A 90 -2.99 4.82 -7.84
CA ALA A 90 -2.28 3.73 -8.50
C ALA A 90 -1.43 2.94 -7.50
N TYR A 91 -1.16 1.69 -7.85
CA TYR A 91 -0.23 0.80 -7.14
C TYR A 91 0.88 0.35 -8.07
N MET A 92 2.12 0.53 -7.64
CA MET A 92 3.31 0.03 -8.32
C MET A 92 4.06 -0.95 -7.42
N LYS A 93 4.55 -2.03 -8.01
CA LYS A 93 5.20 -3.13 -7.29
C LYS A 93 6.46 -3.58 -8.00
N PHE A 94 7.52 -3.73 -7.22
CA PHE A 94 8.68 -4.52 -7.60
C PHE A 94 8.58 -5.89 -6.93
N ALA A 95 8.20 -6.89 -7.73
CA ALA A 95 7.95 -8.23 -7.23
C ALA A 95 9.24 -9.03 -7.08
N ASN A 96 9.33 -9.86 -6.04
CA ASN A 96 10.33 -10.92 -5.96
C ASN A 96 10.12 -11.90 -7.13
N PRO A 97 11.15 -12.20 -7.94
CA PRO A 97 11.01 -13.06 -9.11
C PRO A 97 10.49 -14.48 -8.82
N ALA A 98 10.82 -15.02 -7.64
CA ALA A 98 10.43 -16.39 -7.26
C ALA A 98 9.04 -16.45 -6.65
N SER A 99 8.77 -15.66 -5.58
CA SER A 99 7.53 -15.70 -4.82
C SER A 99 6.44 -14.79 -5.37
N ARG A 100 6.82 -13.77 -6.17
CA ARG A 100 5.96 -12.67 -6.62
C ARG A 100 5.41 -11.79 -5.50
N PHE A 101 5.85 -11.98 -4.27
CA PHE A 101 5.54 -11.04 -3.18
C PHE A 101 6.24 -9.70 -3.41
N ALA A 102 5.73 -8.66 -2.76
CA ALA A 102 6.33 -7.33 -2.88
C ALA A 102 7.72 -7.31 -2.23
N LEU A 103 8.77 -7.12 -3.02
CA LEU A 103 10.05 -6.67 -2.49
C LEU A 103 9.91 -5.23 -2.01
N VAL A 104 9.23 -4.39 -2.82
CA VAL A 104 8.70 -3.08 -2.48
C VAL A 104 7.42 -2.87 -3.27
N GLY A 105 6.37 -2.39 -2.62
CA GLY A 105 5.15 -1.94 -3.24
C GLY A 105 4.79 -0.53 -2.75
N VAL A 106 4.35 0.34 -3.66
CA VAL A 106 3.95 1.71 -3.32
C VAL A 106 2.55 1.98 -3.85
N PHE A 107 1.65 2.37 -2.96
CA PHE A 107 0.31 2.82 -3.31
C PHE A 107 0.21 4.33 -3.09
N VAL A 108 -0.19 5.06 -4.13
CA VAL A 108 -0.47 6.49 -4.06
C VAL A 108 -1.95 6.72 -4.29
N ALA A 109 -2.58 7.53 -3.45
CA ALA A 109 -3.98 7.94 -3.59
C ALA A 109 -4.15 9.43 -3.30
N ARG A 110 -4.97 10.11 -4.12
CA ARG A 110 -5.36 11.51 -3.92
C ARG A 110 -6.87 11.60 -3.74
N THR A 111 -7.30 12.32 -2.71
CA THR A 111 -8.71 12.65 -2.47
C THR A 111 -8.80 14.15 -2.13
N GLY A 112 -9.41 14.94 -3.00
CA GLY A 112 -9.35 16.39 -2.92
C GLY A 112 -7.91 16.90 -2.96
N ASN A 113 -7.51 17.61 -1.92
CA ASN A 113 -6.15 18.12 -1.74
C ASN A 113 -5.24 17.19 -0.93
N SER A 114 -5.77 16.15 -0.32
CA SER A 114 -4.99 15.22 0.48
C SER A 114 -4.40 14.12 -0.38
N VAL A 115 -3.12 13.82 -0.15
CA VAL A 115 -2.40 12.73 -0.81
C VAL A 115 -1.86 11.77 0.25
N ARG A 116 -1.98 10.49 -0.02
CA ARG A 116 -1.43 9.43 0.84
C ARG A 116 -0.51 8.55 0.01
N VAL A 117 0.67 8.26 0.58
CA VAL A 117 1.69 7.40 -0.02
C VAL A 117 2.02 6.29 0.97
N ALA A 118 1.59 5.08 0.68
CA ALA A 118 1.82 3.92 1.53
C ALA A 118 2.77 2.92 0.88
N VAL A 119 3.69 2.39 1.68
CA VAL A 119 4.76 1.47 1.26
C VAL A 119 4.61 0.14 1.96
N THR A 120 4.65 -0.95 1.21
CA THR A 120 4.72 -2.32 1.70
C THR A 120 5.97 -3.02 1.19
N GLY A 121 6.38 -4.11 1.83
CA GLY A 121 7.55 -4.91 1.46
C GLY A 121 8.88 -4.36 1.96
N ALA A 122 9.02 -3.05 2.07
CA ALA A 122 10.30 -2.42 2.37
C ALA A 122 10.66 -2.38 3.87
N GLY A 123 9.68 -2.34 4.75
CA GLY A 123 9.88 -2.28 6.20
C GLY A 123 9.29 -3.49 6.92
N PRO A 124 9.41 -3.58 8.24
CA PRO A 124 8.83 -4.65 9.05
C PRO A 124 7.31 -4.64 9.03
N CYS A 125 6.70 -3.51 8.75
CA CYS A 125 5.26 -3.30 8.59
C CYS A 125 5.01 -2.32 7.46
N VAL A 126 3.78 -2.22 6.98
CA VAL A 126 3.34 -1.18 6.05
C VAL A 126 3.46 0.20 6.72
N PHE A 127 3.89 1.21 5.97
CA PHE A 127 4.06 2.57 6.51
C PHE A 127 3.74 3.65 5.46
N ARG A 128 3.51 4.88 5.94
CA ARG A 128 3.29 6.06 5.09
C ARG A 128 4.56 6.90 5.00
N VAL A 129 4.73 7.59 3.87
CA VAL A 129 5.88 8.48 3.62
C VAL A 129 5.42 9.93 3.61
N GLY A 130 5.36 10.55 4.79
CA GLY A 130 4.82 11.90 5.00
C GLY A 130 5.49 12.99 4.16
N ASP A 131 6.81 12.92 3.94
CA ASP A 131 7.52 13.90 3.11
C ASP A 131 7.08 13.83 1.64
N MET A 132 6.81 12.64 1.11
CA MET A 132 6.25 12.47 -0.23
C MET A 132 4.82 12.98 -0.30
N GLU A 133 4.00 12.70 0.71
CA GLU A 133 2.63 13.19 0.80
C GLU A 133 2.59 14.72 0.79
N ALA A 134 3.37 15.36 1.66
CA ALA A 134 3.45 16.83 1.74
C ALA A 134 3.95 17.50 0.45
N ALA A 135 4.83 16.85 -0.31
CA ALA A 135 5.28 17.33 -1.60
C ALA A 135 4.19 17.20 -2.66
N LEU A 136 3.51 16.04 -2.72
CA LEU A 136 2.46 15.76 -3.68
C LEU A 136 1.16 16.55 -3.43
N GLU A 137 0.88 16.95 -2.20
CA GLU A 137 -0.22 17.86 -1.87
C GLU A 137 -0.03 19.26 -2.46
N LYS A 138 1.22 19.69 -2.62
CA LYS A 138 1.57 20.98 -3.26
C LYS A 138 1.59 20.89 -4.78
N ASP A 139 2.14 19.81 -5.30
CA ASP A 139 2.21 19.54 -6.74
C ASP A 139 2.11 18.02 -6.96
N PHE A 140 0.96 17.56 -7.45
CA PHE A 140 0.72 16.15 -7.74
C PHE A 140 1.42 15.74 -9.05
N SER A 141 2.75 15.70 -9.01
CA SER A 141 3.61 15.34 -10.15
C SER A 141 4.79 14.45 -9.70
N ALA A 142 5.30 13.63 -10.61
CA ALA A 142 6.50 12.83 -10.34
C ALA A 142 7.72 13.71 -10.00
N ALA A 143 7.82 14.90 -10.59
CA ALA A 143 8.90 15.85 -10.35
C ALA A 143 8.89 16.38 -8.91
N ALA A 144 7.72 16.50 -8.27
CA ALA A 144 7.63 16.92 -6.87
C ALA A 144 8.36 15.97 -5.90
N LEU A 145 8.61 14.74 -6.33
CA LEU A 145 9.35 13.73 -5.54
C LEU A 145 10.86 13.75 -5.79
N ASP A 146 11.37 14.66 -6.61
CA ASP A 146 12.81 14.76 -6.87
C ASP A 146 13.57 15.15 -5.61
N GLY A 147 14.61 14.38 -5.28
CA GLY A 147 15.44 14.61 -4.09
C GLY A 147 14.84 14.13 -2.77
N ILE A 148 13.60 13.66 -2.73
CA ILE A 148 13.03 13.06 -1.51
C ILE A 148 13.56 11.63 -1.38
N THR A 149 14.18 11.34 -0.23
CA THR A 149 14.70 10.01 0.12
C THR A 149 14.00 9.48 1.36
N VAL A 150 13.83 8.17 1.43
CA VAL A 150 13.29 7.49 2.62
C VAL A 150 14.47 7.05 3.49
N PRO A 151 14.48 7.34 4.80
CA PRO A 151 15.49 6.82 5.73
C PRO A 151 15.55 5.27 5.65
N THR A 152 16.76 4.73 5.73
CA THR A 152 16.99 3.28 5.54
C THR A 152 17.12 2.50 6.84
N ASP A 153 17.19 3.18 7.98
CA ASP A 153 17.45 2.58 9.28
C ASP A 153 16.40 1.55 9.70
N ASP A 154 15.14 1.79 9.33
CA ASP A 154 14.01 0.88 9.63
C ASP A 154 13.60 0.02 8.42
N LEU A 155 14.37 0.04 7.32
CA LEU A 155 14.08 -0.78 6.16
C LEU A 155 14.69 -2.18 6.28
N ASN A 156 13.97 -3.16 5.76
CA ASN A 156 14.43 -4.55 5.73
C ASN A 156 15.69 -4.71 4.86
N ALA A 157 16.60 -5.57 5.31
CA ALA A 157 17.75 -6.03 4.53
C ALA A 157 17.80 -7.56 4.57
N ASP A 158 17.89 -8.20 3.41
CA ASP A 158 17.94 -9.65 3.27
C ASP A 158 18.74 -10.06 2.03
N ILE A 159 18.74 -11.36 1.70
CA ILE A 159 19.43 -11.91 0.51
C ILE A 159 18.88 -11.37 -0.81
N HIS A 160 17.71 -10.73 -0.85
CA HIS A 160 17.07 -10.25 -2.06
C HIS A 160 17.31 -8.77 -2.32
N ALA A 161 17.45 -7.95 -1.25
CA ALA A 161 17.70 -6.53 -1.38
C ALA A 161 18.27 -5.93 -0.09
N SER A 162 19.21 -4.98 -0.23
CA SER A 162 19.66 -4.14 0.88
C SER A 162 18.61 -3.08 1.22
N ALA A 163 18.72 -2.47 2.41
CA ALA A 163 17.88 -1.36 2.84
C ALA A 163 17.97 -0.15 1.89
N GLU A 164 19.20 0.18 1.43
CA GLU A 164 19.44 1.28 0.47
C GLU A 164 18.74 1.02 -0.87
N TYR A 165 18.77 -0.23 -1.36
CA TYR A 165 18.08 -0.59 -2.60
C TYR A 165 16.56 -0.50 -2.45
N ARG A 166 16.01 -0.92 -1.32
CA ARG A 166 14.58 -0.76 -1.01
C ARG A 166 14.18 0.71 -0.92
N GLY A 167 14.98 1.54 -0.25
CA GLY A 167 14.79 2.99 -0.18
C GLY A 167 14.79 3.65 -1.57
N HIS A 168 15.74 3.25 -2.44
CA HIS A 168 15.76 3.70 -3.84
C HIS A 168 14.51 3.27 -4.62
N LEU A 169 14.10 2.01 -4.48
CA LEU A 169 12.89 1.50 -5.15
C LEU A 169 11.62 2.23 -4.73
N ILE A 170 11.49 2.62 -3.45
CA ILE A 170 10.33 3.41 -2.98
C ILE A 170 10.21 4.69 -3.81
N GLY A 171 11.29 5.45 -3.97
CA GLY A 171 11.28 6.69 -4.76
C GLY A 171 10.92 6.46 -6.23
N VAL A 172 11.48 5.43 -6.86
CA VAL A 172 11.18 5.06 -8.26
C VAL A 172 9.72 4.65 -8.44
N LEU A 173 9.21 3.81 -7.54
CA LEU A 173 7.83 3.30 -7.63
C LEU A 173 6.80 4.37 -7.30
N ALA A 174 7.09 5.26 -6.35
CA ALA A 174 6.23 6.40 -6.03
C ALA A 174 6.04 7.32 -7.24
N LYS A 175 7.13 7.69 -7.93
CA LYS A 175 7.06 8.50 -9.17
C LYS A 175 6.19 7.84 -10.24
N ARG A 176 6.40 6.56 -10.50
CA ARG A 176 5.59 5.79 -11.46
C ARG A 176 4.12 5.70 -11.04
N ALA A 177 3.86 5.52 -9.74
CA ALA A 177 2.50 5.48 -9.23
C ALA A 177 1.77 6.83 -9.43
N VAL A 178 2.47 7.95 -9.20
CA VAL A 178 1.91 9.29 -9.47
C VAL A 178 1.57 9.48 -10.94
N GLU A 179 2.46 9.08 -11.87
CA GLU A 179 2.20 9.18 -13.31
C GLU A 179 0.95 8.39 -13.71
N VAL A 180 0.84 7.13 -13.30
CA VAL A 180 -0.32 6.28 -13.59
C VAL A 180 -1.58 6.78 -12.88
N ALA A 181 -1.47 7.30 -11.66
CA ALA A 181 -2.61 7.84 -10.94
C ALA A 181 -3.20 9.08 -11.65
N LYS A 182 -2.35 9.95 -12.22
CA LYS A 182 -2.80 11.10 -13.04
C LYS A 182 -3.57 10.64 -14.27
N GLU A 183 -3.02 9.69 -15.03
CA GLU A 183 -3.68 9.14 -16.22
C GLU A 183 -5.07 8.57 -15.90
N ASN A 184 -5.19 7.87 -14.75
CA ASN A 184 -6.44 7.29 -14.30
C ASN A 184 -7.46 8.35 -13.82
N GLY A 185 -6.99 9.46 -13.22
CA GLY A 185 -7.82 10.55 -12.71
C GLY A 185 -8.36 11.48 -13.80
N ASP A 186 -7.57 11.72 -14.84
CA ASP A 186 -7.95 12.61 -15.96
C ASP A 186 -8.94 11.95 -16.94
N GLY A 187 -9.20 10.65 -16.81
CA GLY A 187 -10.08 9.85 -17.65
C GLY A 187 -11.50 9.60 -17.11
N GLN A 188 -11.86 10.22 -15.97
CA GLN A 188 -13.20 10.03 -15.34
C GLN A 188 -14.13 11.21 -15.56
#